data_55a1f1b6163e67a9adaf1d00112e9315
#
_entry.id   55a1f1b6163e67a9adaf1d00112e9315
#
_cell.length_a   1.000
_cell.length_b   1.000
_cell.length_c   1.000
_cell.angle_alpha   90.00
_cell.angle_beta   90.00
_cell.angle_gamma   90.00
#
_symmetry.space_group_name_H-M   'P 1'
#
loop_
_entity.id
_entity.type
_entity.pdbx_description
1 polymer ?
#
loop_
_entity_poly.entity_id
_entity_poly.type
_entity_poly.pdbx_seq_one_letter_code
_entity_poly.pdbx_strand_id
1 'polypeptide(L)'
;MILETIAEATRKRVAAEKEKCSLAEMKEKATAMNPDTGFPFEQALKKPGMSFICEVKKASPSKGIIAEDFPYLEIAKEYETAGASAISCLPEPEYFKGDKRYLKKIAETVSIPVLRKDFTVDPYMIYEAKVLGATAVLLICALLPEETLKEYLETAHSLGLSALVEAHDDAEVAQAMRAGARIIGVNNRNLKDFTVDIHNSERLRELVPENIVFVSESGIKTPEDVGRLYQNKTDAVLIGETLMRSSNKKAELEKLSSMC
;
A
#
# COMPACT_ATOMS: atom_id res chain seq x y z
N MET A 1 -0.46 -10.40 18.82
CA MET A 1 -1.41 -9.90 17.79
C MET A 1 -0.92 -10.33 16.41
N ILE A 2 -1.83 -10.49 15.43
CA ILE A 2 -1.43 -10.94 14.07
C ILE A 2 -0.37 -10.04 13.44
N LEU A 3 -0.48 -8.73 13.63
CA LEU A 3 0.46 -7.75 13.13
C LEU A 3 1.91 -8.03 13.59
N GLU A 4 2.10 -8.26 14.90
CA GLU A 4 3.42 -8.55 15.45
C GLU A 4 3.95 -9.91 14.99
N THR A 5 3.06 -10.90 14.84
CA THR A 5 3.42 -12.23 14.32
C THR A 5 3.97 -12.14 12.90
N ILE A 6 3.31 -11.36 12.03
CA ILE A 6 3.77 -11.16 10.65
C ILE A 6 5.05 -10.31 10.61
N ALA A 7 5.15 -9.29 11.47
CA ALA A 7 6.36 -8.47 11.58
C ALA A 7 7.58 -9.31 11.99
N GLU A 8 7.41 -10.24 12.95
CA GLU A 8 8.48 -11.13 13.38
C GLU A 8 8.89 -12.12 12.27
N ALA A 9 7.93 -12.71 11.55
CA ALA A 9 8.21 -13.53 10.38
C ALA A 9 8.98 -12.72 9.31
N THR A 10 8.59 -11.47 9.10
CA THR A 10 9.27 -10.56 8.17
C THR A 10 10.70 -10.24 8.62
N ARG A 11 10.94 -9.99 9.92
CA ARG A 11 12.32 -9.78 10.44
C ARG A 11 13.21 -10.98 10.15
N LYS A 12 12.72 -12.20 10.37
CA LYS A 12 13.46 -13.45 10.07
C LYS A 12 13.74 -13.59 8.57
N ARG A 13 12.75 -13.32 7.73
CA ARG A 13 12.90 -13.32 6.27
C ARG A 13 13.99 -12.34 5.83
N VAL A 14 13.94 -11.09 6.30
CA VAL A 14 14.92 -10.06 5.95
C VAL A 14 16.32 -10.41 6.43
N ALA A 15 16.46 -11.00 7.62
CA ALA A 15 17.76 -11.48 8.11
C ALA A 15 18.38 -12.50 7.16
N ALA A 16 17.59 -13.49 6.71
CA ALA A 16 18.06 -14.50 5.73
C ALA A 16 18.34 -13.90 4.34
N GLU A 17 17.63 -12.84 3.94
CA GLU A 17 17.93 -12.13 2.69
C GLU A 17 19.22 -11.32 2.75
N LYS A 18 19.52 -10.70 3.91
CA LYS A 18 20.79 -9.99 4.15
C LYS A 18 22.03 -10.89 4.12
N GLU A 19 21.89 -12.19 4.39
CA GLU A 19 22.97 -13.16 4.21
C GLU A 19 23.34 -13.38 2.73
N LYS A 20 22.37 -13.19 1.81
CA LYS A 20 22.54 -13.35 0.36
C LYS A 20 22.95 -12.07 -0.35
N CYS A 21 22.47 -10.94 0.15
CA CYS A 21 22.79 -9.60 -0.33
C CYS A 21 22.75 -8.67 0.89
N SER A 22 23.91 -8.20 1.32
CA SER A 22 24.02 -7.36 2.51
C SER A 22 23.24 -6.06 2.38
N LEU A 23 22.95 -5.41 3.52
CA LEU A 23 22.34 -4.07 3.53
C LEU A 23 23.16 -3.06 2.71
N ALA A 24 24.50 -3.12 2.82
CA ALA A 24 25.41 -2.22 2.09
C ALA A 24 25.28 -2.41 0.58
N GLU A 25 25.30 -3.65 0.10
CA GLU A 25 25.12 -3.98 -1.33
C GLU A 25 23.73 -3.60 -1.85
N MET A 26 22.67 -3.83 -1.06
CA MET A 26 21.30 -3.47 -1.45
C MET A 26 21.14 -1.94 -1.50
N LYS A 27 21.73 -1.22 -0.55
CA LYS A 27 21.77 0.24 -0.53
C LYS A 27 22.52 0.79 -1.75
N GLU A 28 23.69 0.23 -2.07
CA GLU A 28 24.47 0.61 -3.26
C GLU A 28 23.66 0.46 -4.54
N LYS A 29 23.01 -0.70 -4.73
CA LYS A 29 22.13 -0.96 -5.89
C LYS A 29 20.99 0.05 -5.99
N ALA A 30 20.33 0.35 -4.87
CA ALA A 30 19.22 1.28 -4.86
C ALA A 30 19.65 2.73 -5.12
N THR A 31 20.77 3.17 -4.52
CA THR A 31 21.29 4.54 -4.67
C THR A 31 21.93 4.78 -6.05
N ALA A 32 22.32 3.73 -6.77
CA ALA A 32 22.76 3.82 -8.16
C ALA A 32 21.59 4.11 -9.15
N MET A 33 20.35 3.90 -8.70
CA MET A 33 19.16 4.19 -9.51
C MET A 33 18.78 5.67 -9.41
N ASN A 34 18.11 6.20 -10.44
CA ASN A 34 17.64 7.60 -10.43
C ASN A 34 16.72 7.89 -9.24
N PRO A 35 17.09 8.81 -8.33
CA PRO A 35 16.23 9.22 -7.22
C PRO A 35 15.21 10.29 -7.63
N ASP A 36 15.44 11.02 -8.73
CA ASP A 36 14.54 12.05 -9.23
C ASP A 36 13.43 11.42 -10.08
N THR A 37 12.46 10.83 -9.40
CA THR A 37 11.33 10.12 -10.01
C THR A 37 10.10 11.00 -10.21
N GLY A 38 10.04 12.18 -9.55
CA GLY A 38 8.85 13.00 -9.47
C GLY A 38 7.73 12.39 -8.59
N PHE A 39 8.00 11.32 -7.82
CA PHE A 39 7.04 10.63 -6.95
C PHE A 39 5.75 10.21 -7.65
N PRO A 40 5.81 9.33 -8.67
CA PRO A 40 4.67 9.03 -9.53
C PRO A 40 3.46 8.47 -8.77
N PHE A 41 3.66 7.74 -7.67
CA PHE A 41 2.57 7.24 -6.83
C PHE A 41 1.81 8.40 -6.17
N GLU A 42 2.49 9.33 -5.53
CA GLU A 42 1.87 10.52 -4.94
C GLU A 42 1.17 11.38 -5.99
N GLN A 43 1.81 11.58 -7.16
CA GLN A 43 1.20 12.35 -8.25
C GLN A 43 -0.05 11.69 -8.81
N ALA A 44 -0.09 10.36 -8.88
CA ALA A 44 -1.28 9.65 -9.33
C ALA A 44 -2.47 9.84 -8.37
N LEU A 45 -2.21 9.91 -7.05
CA LEU A 45 -3.25 10.08 -6.04
C LEU A 45 -3.72 11.54 -5.89
N LYS A 46 -2.96 12.52 -6.36
CA LYS A 46 -3.30 13.95 -6.35
C LYS A 46 -4.13 14.41 -7.56
N LYS A 47 -4.44 13.51 -8.47
CA LYS A 47 -5.30 13.85 -9.62
C LYS A 47 -6.72 14.18 -9.14
N PRO A 48 -7.42 15.10 -9.83
CA PRO A 48 -8.83 15.39 -9.51
C PRO A 48 -9.70 14.11 -9.57
N GLY A 49 -10.66 14.02 -8.65
CA GLY A 49 -11.54 12.87 -8.48
C GLY A 49 -10.97 11.82 -7.52
N MET A 50 -11.72 10.74 -7.31
CA MET A 50 -11.30 9.63 -6.45
C MET A 50 -10.27 8.76 -7.17
N SER A 51 -9.12 8.56 -6.56
CA SER A 51 -8.09 7.64 -7.05
C SER A 51 -8.32 6.22 -6.52
N PHE A 52 -8.05 5.21 -7.37
CA PHE A 52 -8.22 3.81 -7.02
C PHE A 52 -6.86 3.09 -7.01
N ILE A 53 -6.45 2.63 -5.82
CA ILE A 53 -5.31 1.74 -5.64
C ILE A 53 -5.86 0.31 -5.65
N CYS A 54 -5.62 -0.43 -6.75
CA CYS A 54 -6.15 -1.77 -6.92
C CYS A 54 -5.14 -2.82 -6.45
N GLU A 55 -5.56 -3.66 -5.50
CA GLU A 55 -4.66 -4.59 -4.83
C GLU A 55 -4.66 -5.97 -5.49
N VAL A 56 -3.48 -6.42 -5.90
CA VAL A 56 -3.20 -7.78 -6.41
C VAL A 56 -2.81 -8.66 -5.23
N LYS A 57 -3.77 -9.49 -4.76
CA LYS A 57 -3.65 -10.27 -3.52
C LYS A 57 -4.17 -11.69 -3.65
N LYS A 58 -3.31 -12.68 -3.41
CA LYS A 58 -3.66 -14.10 -3.46
C LYS A 58 -4.44 -14.58 -2.25
N ALA A 59 -4.02 -14.16 -1.06
CA ALA A 59 -4.59 -14.59 0.23
C ALA A 59 -4.52 -13.47 1.27
N SER A 60 -5.21 -13.64 2.39
CA SER A 60 -5.09 -12.80 3.58
C SER A 60 -5.33 -13.58 4.87
N PRO A 61 -4.78 -13.16 6.03
CA PRO A 61 -5.00 -13.83 7.31
C PRO A 61 -6.48 -13.96 7.69
N SER A 62 -7.31 -12.97 7.35
CA SER A 62 -8.73 -12.93 7.71
C SER A 62 -9.64 -13.72 6.77
N LYS A 63 -9.20 -14.05 5.55
CA LYS A 63 -10.04 -14.66 4.51
C LYS A 63 -9.47 -15.95 3.91
N GLY A 64 -8.23 -16.31 4.27
CA GLY A 64 -7.53 -17.42 3.62
C GLY A 64 -7.22 -17.11 2.16
N ILE A 65 -7.29 -18.13 1.30
CA ILE A 65 -7.09 -17.99 -0.15
C ILE A 65 -8.27 -17.24 -0.76
N ILE A 66 -7.98 -16.16 -1.49
CA ILE A 66 -8.94 -15.32 -2.18
C ILE A 66 -9.03 -15.72 -3.67
N ALA A 67 -7.87 -16.06 -4.26
CA ALA A 67 -7.75 -16.52 -5.64
C ALA A 67 -6.89 -17.79 -5.69
N GLU A 68 -7.51 -18.94 -5.99
CA GLU A 68 -6.80 -20.21 -6.18
C GLU A 68 -5.89 -20.12 -7.41
N ASP A 69 -6.47 -19.79 -8.56
CA ASP A 69 -5.72 -19.36 -9.73
C ASP A 69 -5.38 -17.89 -9.62
N PHE A 70 -4.08 -17.57 -9.73
CA PHE A 70 -3.56 -16.24 -9.47
C PHE A 70 -2.68 -15.75 -10.63
N PRO A 71 -3.27 -15.44 -11.78
CA PRO A 71 -2.59 -14.84 -12.93
C PRO A 71 -2.30 -13.36 -12.65
N TYR A 72 -1.38 -13.08 -11.74
CA TYR A 72 -1.15 -11.76 -11.17
C TYR A 72 -0.77 -10.67 -12.19
N LEU A 73 -0.14 -11.06 -13.32
CA LEU A 73 0.20 -10.13 -14.39
C LEU A 73 -1.04 -9.71 -15.20
N GLU A 74 -1.89 -10.68 -15.51
CA GLU A 74 -3.16 -10.44 -16.18
C GLU A 74 -4.06 -9.57 -15.32
N ILE A 75 -4.16 -9.87 -14.03
CA ILE A 75 -4.91 -9.08 -13.05
C ILE A 75 -4.38 -7.63 -13.00
N ALA A 76 -3.07 -7.42 -12.94
CA ALA A 76 -2.48 -6.09 -12.91
C ALA A 76 -2.78 -5.29 -14.20
N LYS A 77 -2.70 -5.94 -15.37
CA LYS A 77 -3.06 -5.33 -16.66
C LYS A 77 -4.55 -4.99 -16.76
N GLU A 78 -5.42 -5.88 -16.25
CA GLU A 78 -6.86 -5.61 -16.19
C GLU A 78 -7.15 -4.39 -15.31
N TYR A 79 -6.50 -4.25 -14.16
CA TYR A 79 -6.63 -3.08 -13.29
C TYR A 79 -6.17 -1.80 -13.99
N GLU A 80 -4.99 -1.82 -14.64
CA GLU A 80 -4.51 -0.67 -15.41
C GLU A 80 -5.48 -0.28 -16.52
N THR A 81 -5.94 -1.25 -17.30
CA THR A 81 -6.92 -1.04 -18.39
C THR A 81 -8.28 -0.55 -17.87
N ALA A 82 -8.64 -0.96 -16.65
CA ALA A 82 -9.86 -0.51 -15.99
C ALA A 82 -9.78 0.93 -15.44
N GLY A 83 -8.59 1.55 -15.45
CA GLY A 83 -8.39 2.92 -14.98
C GLY A 83 -7.91 3.03 -13.54
N ALA A 84 -7.29 1.98 -12.98
CA ALA A 84 -6.63 2.08 -11.68
C ALA A 84 -5.58 3.18 -11.68
N SER A 85 -5.49 3.95 -10.59
CA SER A 85 -4.48 5.00 -10.41
C SER A 85 -3.12 4.42 -10.03
N ALA A 86 -3.12 3.28 -9.31
CA ALA A 86 -1.93 2.56 -8.89
C ALA A 86 -2.26 1.08 -8.60
N ILE A 87 -1.23 0.23 -8.60
CA ILE A 87 -1.31 -1.15 -8.16
C ILE A 87 -0.72 -1.28 -6.74
N SER A 88 -1.40 -2.01 -5.87
CA SER A 88 -0.83 -2.49 -4.60
C SER A 88 -0.47 -3.97 -4.75
N CYS A 89 0.80 -4.34 -4.51
CA CYS A 89 1.28 -5.71 -4.59
C CYS A 89 1.75 -6.19 -3.22
N LEU A 90 1.27 -7.38 -2.80
CA LEU A 90 1.63 -8.00 -1.52
C LEU A 90 2.71 -9.08 -1.75
N PRO A 91 3.99 -8.81 -1.43
CA PRO A 91 5.05 -9.79 -1.58
C PRO A 91 5.23 -10.71 -0.37
N GLU A 92 4.51 -10.52 0.72
CA GLU A 92 4.63 -11.30 1.94
C GLU A 92 4.23 -12.78 1.68
N PRO A 93 5.16 -13.78 1.91
CA PRO A 93 4.96 -15.15 1.41
C PRO A 93 4.16 -16.05 2.34
N GLU A 94 4.18 -15.82 3.66
CA GLU A 94 3.64 -16.75 4.64
C GLU A 94 2.13 -16.59 4.81
N TYR A 95 1.68 -15.38 5.04
CA TYR A 95 0.29 -15.05 5.38
C TYR A 95 -0.53 -14.58 4.18
N PHE A 96 0.12 -13.93 3.20
CA PHE A 96 -0.54 -13.42 2.00
C PHE A 96 -0.25 -14.26 0.75
N LYS A 97 0.60 -15.29 0.87
CA LYS A 97 1.00 -16.18 -0.23
C LYS A 97 1.59 -15.39 -1.41
N GLY A 98 2.27 -14.28 -1.09
CA GLY A 98 2.93 -13.40 -2.04
C GLY A 98 4.34 -13.86 -2.42
N ASP A 99 4.96 -13.10 -3.30
CA ASP A 99 6.36 -13.28 -3.72
C ASP A 99 6.89 -11.94 -4.22
N LYS A 100 8.12 -11.57 -3.85
CA LYS A 100 8.76 -10.35 -4.35
C LYS A 100 8.97 -10.34 -5.87
N ARG A 101 8.98 -11.52 -6.51
CA ARG A 101 8.99 -11.65 -7.96
C ARG A 101 7.70 -11.10 -8.60
N TYR A 102 6.56 -11.19 -7.88
CA TYR A 102 5.30 -10.59 -8.36
C TYR A 102 5.43 -9.07 -8.45
N LEU A 103 5.96 -8.43 -7.40
CA LEU A 103 6.20 -7.00 -7.38
C LEU A 103 7.06 -6.56 -8.57
N LYS A 104 8.23 -7.21 -8.75
CA LYS A 104 9.14 -6.90 -9.85
C LYS A 104 8.47 -7.05 -11.21
N LYS A 105 7.79 -8.17 -11.44
CA LYS A 105 7.14 -8.46 -12.72
C LYS A 105 5.97 -7.53 -13.00
N ILE A 106 5.17 -7.17 -11.99
CA ILE A 106 4.11 -6.18 -12.14
C ILE A 106 4.73 -4.82 -12.51
N ALA A 107 5.75 -4.35 -11.79
CA ALA A 107 6.42 -3.09 -12.06
C ALA A 107 7.06 -3.02 -13.46
N GLU A 108 7.54 -4.15 -14.00
CA GLU A 108 8.04 -4.27 -15.38
C GLU A 108 6.91 -4.30 -16.44
N THR A 109 5.66 -4.55 -16.03
CA THR A 109 4.54 -4.87 -16.96
C THR A 109 3.57 -3.71 -17.11
N VAL A 110 3.25 -2.99 -16.03
CA VAL A 110 2.30 -1.88 -16.03
C VAL A 110 3.03 -0.53 -16.08
N SER A 111 2.36 0.49 -16.61
CA SER A 111 2.88 1.86 -16.66
C SER A 111 2.48 2.71 -15.44
N ILE A 112 1.45 2.28 -14.70
CA ILE A 112 0.97 2.96 -13.51
C ILE A 112 1.83 2.62 -12.28
N PRO A 113 1.88 3.49 -11.26
CA PRO A 113 2.69 3.31 -10.07
C PRO A 113 2.39 2.02 -9.31
N VAL A 114 3.42 1.42 -8.70
CA VAL A 114 3.28 0.16 -7.92
C VAL A 114 3.74 0.38 -6.49
N LEU A 115 2.83 0.09 -5.54
CA LEU A 115 3.09 0.08 -4.11
C LEU A 115 3.55 -1.31 -3.66
N ARG A 116 4.71 -1.39 -2.98
CA ARG A 116 5.06 -2.56 -2.16
C ARG A 116 4.25 -2.53 -0.87
N LYS A 117 3.18 -3.31 -0.80
CA LYS A 117 2.33 -3.46 0.40
C LYS A 117 2.87 -4.61 1.25
N ASP A 118 3.84 -4.31 2.12
CA ASP A 118 4.56 -5.28 2.96
C ASP A 118 4.79 -4.68 4.36
N PHE A 119 5.11 -5.50 5.35
CA PHE A 119 5.40 -5.08 6.73
C PHE A 119 6.84 -4.57 6.81
N THR A 120 7.06 -3.31 6.49
CA THR A 120 8.39 -2.70 6.44
C THR A 120 8.96 -2.52 7.85
N VAL A 121 9.82 -3.43 8.29
CA VAL A 121 10.42 -3.50 9.63
C VAL A 121 11.92 -3.28 9.64
N ASP A 122 12.52 -3.08 8.46
CA ASP A 122 13.95 -2.93 8.28
C ASP A 122 14.22 -2.05 7.04
N PRO A 123 15.18 -1.11 7.08
CA PRO A 123 15.48 -0.22 5.96
C PRO A 123 15.93 -0.98 4.69
N TYR A 124 16.44 -2.22 4.84
CA TYR A 124 16.72 -3.12 3.72
C TYR A 124 15.53 -3.23 2.75
N MET A 125 14.31 -3.33 3.30
CA MET A 125 13.09 -3.50 2.52
C MET A 125 12.76 -2.27 1.66
N ILE A 126 13.16 -1.07 2.11
CA ILE A 126 12.97 0.19 1.35
C ILE A 126 13.93 0.21 0.15
N TYR A 127 15.21 -0.12 0.38
CA TYR A 127 16.19 -0.24 -0.70
C TYR A 127 15.80 -1.35 -1.70
N GLU A 128 15.39 -2.51 -1.18
CA GLU A 128 14.93 -3.62 -2.03
C GLU A 128 13.70 -3.23 -2.85
N ALA A 129 12.73 -2.48 -2.29
CA ALA A 129 11.58 -1.99 -3.02
C ALA A 129 11.98 -1.15 -4.24
N LYS A 130 12.95 -0.25 -4.07
CA LYS A 130 13.51 0.55 -5.17
C LYS A 130 14.11 -0.34 -6.27
N VAL A 131 14.93 -1.32 -5.88
CA VAL A 131 15.59 -2.26 -6.81
C VAL A 131 14.58 -3.15 -7.55
N LEU A 132 13.46 -3.48 -6.91
CA LEU A 132 12.38 -4.25 -7.52
C LEU A 132 11.44 -3.42 -8.41
N GLY A 133 11.64 -2.10 -8.50
CA GLY A 133 10.85 -1.22 -9.34
C GLY A 133 9.57 -0.68 -8.70
N ALA A 134 9.37 -0.85 -7.39
CA ALA A 134 8.28 -0.17 -6.70
C ALA A 134 8.45 1.35 -6.78
N THR A 135 7.34 2.07 -6.76
CA THR A 135 7.28 3.54 -6.70
C THR A 135 6.84 4.05 -5.34
N ALA A 136 6.34 3.15 -4.49
CA ALA A 136 5.94 3.44 -3.11
C ALA A 136 6.17 2.23 -2.20
N VAL A 137 6.31 2.51 -0.90
CA VAL A 137 6.37 1.52 0.19
C VAL A 137 5.29 1.79 1.22
N LEU A 138 4.87 0.74 1.94
CA LEU A 138 4.01 0.86 3.12
C LEU A 138 4.87 1.02 4.38
N LEU A 139 4.50 1.98 5.23
CA LEU A 139 5.03 2.15 6.59
C LEU A 139 3.84 2.12 7.56
N ILE A 140 3.91 1.33 8.62
CA ILE A 140 2.78 1.09 9.54
C ILE A 140 3.11 1.71 10.90
N CYS A 141 2.32 2.70 11.34
CA CYS A 141 2.52 3.39 12.62
C CYS A 141 2.54 2.42 13.81
N ALA A 142 1.63 1.46 13.83
CA ALA A 142 1.56 0.44 14.90
C ALA A 142 2.82 -0.44 15.03
N LEU A 143 3.69 -0.48 14.02
CA LEU A 143 4.94 -1.28 14.01
C LEU A 143 6.20 -0.45 14.24
N LEU A 144 6.15 0.85 13.96
CA LEU A 144 7.32 1.71 13.91
C LEU A 144 7.23 2.81 14.97
N PRO A 145 8.18 2.91 15.90
CA PRO A 145 8.33 4.09 16.72
C PRO A 145 8.46 5.35 15.84
N GLU A 146 8.02 6.51 16.34
CA GLU A 146 7.98 7.76 15.57
C GLU A 146 9.32 8.12 14.92
N GLU A 147 10.42 7.98 15.67
CA GLU A 147 11.76 8.27 15.16
C GLU A 147 12.15 7.32 14.00
N THR A 148 11.83 6.03 14.12
CA THR A 148 12.07 5.04 13.06
C THR A 148 11.18 5.32 11.85
N LEU A 149 9.92 5.68 12.07
CA LEU A 149 9.01 6.07 11.01
C LEU A 149 9.55 7.25 10.21
N LYS A 150 10.06 8.27 10.90
CA LYS A 150 10.70 9.43 10.28
C LYS A 150 11.94 9.05 9.47
N GLU A 151 12.84 8.23 10.03
CA GLU A 151 14.03 7.74 9.33
C GLU A 151 13.65 6.97 8.04
N TYR A 152 12.61 6.12 8.11
CA TYR A 152 12.15 5.34 6.96
C TYR A 152 11.49 6.21 5.90
N LEU A 153 10.75 7.25 6.30
CA LEU A 153 10.20 8.26 5.40
C LEU A 153 11.33 9.01 4.65
N GLU A 154 12.34 9.48 5.38
CA GLU A 154 13.50 10.16 4.80
C GLU A 154 14.26 9.24 3.83
N THR A 155 14.45 7.98 4.22
CA THR A 155 15.10 6.97 3.37
C THR A 155 14.30 6.73 2.08
N ALA A 156 12.99 6.52 2.17
CA ALA A 156 12.14 6.32 1.00
C ALA A 156 12.17 7.54 0.08
N HIS A 157 11.99 8.74 0.63
CA HIS A 157 12.00 9.97 -0.14
C HIS A 157 13.35 10.24 -0.82
N SER A 158 14.47 9.94 -0.15
CA SER A 158 15.81 10.09 -0.74
C SER A 158 16.05 9.20 -1.97
N LEU A 159 15.29 8.11 -2.08
CA LEU A 159 15.31 7.19 -3.21
C LEU A 159 14.25 7.52 -4.27
N GLY A 160 13.45 8.58 -4.09
CA GLY A 160 12.34 8.93 -4.96
C GLY A 160 11.14 7.99 -4.81
N LEU A 161 11.03 7.24 -3.70
CA LEU A 161 9.87 6.44 -3.37
C LEU A 161 8.87 7.27 -2.56
N SER A 162 7.59 7.18 -2.89
CA SER A 162 6.52 7.62 -1.99
C SER A 162 6.40 6.65 -0.81
N ALA A 163 5.83 7.12 0.30
CA ALA A 163 5.48 6.25 1.42
C ALA A 163 4.00 6.43 1.78
N LEU A 164 3.23 5.33 1.74
CA LEU A 164 1.90 5.24 2.30
C LEU A 164 2.05 4.91 3.78
N VAL A 165 1.72 5.85 4.66
CA VAL A 165 1.82 5.67 6.12
C VAL A 165 0.46 5.23 6.64
N GLU A 166 0.36 3.96 7.04
CA GLU A 166 -0.87 3.35 7.55
C GLU A 166 -1.07 3.70 9.03
N ALA A 167 -2.27 4.19 9.35
CA ALA A 167 -2.72 4.53 10.69
C ALA A 167 -4.10 3.93 10.98
N HIS A 168 -4.41 3.67 12.26
CA HIS A 168 -5.66 3.04 12.69
C HIS A 168 -6.49 3.91 13.62
N ASP A 169 -5.86 4.88 14.29
CA ASP A 169 -6.51 5.76 15.26
C ASP A 169 -5.90 7.18 15.26
N ASP A 170 -6.43 8.03 16.10
CA ASP A 170 -6.07 9.45 16.25
C ASP A 170 -4.59 9.63 16.63
N ALA A 171 -4.07 8.76 17.50
CA ALA A 171 -2.69 8.84 17.99
C ALA A 171 -1.71 8.48 16.87
N GLU A 172 -2.03 7.45 16.05
CA GLU A 172 -1.23 7.03 14.91
C GLU A 172 -1.29 8.06 13.76
N VAL A 173 -2.46 8.68 13.50
CA VAL A 173 -2.57 9.81 12.55
C VAL A 173 -1.69 10.98 12.98
N ALA A 174 -1.73 11.35 14.27
CA ALA A 174 -0.88 12.40 14.81
C ALA A 174 0.62 12.04 14.71
N GLN A 175 0.99 10.78 14.97
CA GLN A 175 2.35 10.27 14.80
C GLN A 175 2.81 10.39 13.34
N ALA A 176 1.98 9.94 12.38
CA ALA A 176 2.27 10.04 10.95
C ALA A 176 2.53 11.50 10.51
N MET A 177 1.70 12.43 10.97
CA MET A 177 1.88 13.86 10.68
C MET A 177 3.18 14.43 11.28
N ARG A 178 3.50 14.11 12.55
CA ARG A 178 4.76 14.56 13.17
C ARG A 178 5.99 13.97 12.50
N ALA A 179 5.91 12.75 12.02
CA ALA A 179 6.98 12.11 11.25
C ALA A 179 7.16 12.72 9.84
N GLY A 180 6.22 13.53 9.36
CA GLY A 180 6.29 14.19 8.06
C GLY A 180 5.69 13.39 6.90
N ALA A 181 4.69 12.55 7.18
CA ALA A 181 3.97 11.80 6.14
C ALA A 181 3.29 12.75 5.14
N ARG A 182 3.45 12.45 3.85
CA ARG A 182 2.77 13.16 2.75
C ARG A 182 1.54 12.40 2.25
N ILE A 183 1.44 11.11 2.57
CA ILE A 183 0.32 10.24 2.26
C ILE A 183 0.00 9.45 3.53
N ILE A 184 -1.22 9.58 4.04
CA ILE A 184 -1.71 8.84 5.20
C ILE A 184 -2.83 7.92 4.74
N GLY A 185 -2.68 6.63 5.04
CA GLY A 185 -3.71 5.62 4.82
C GLY A 185 -4.39 5.25 6.13
N VAL A 186 -5.72 5.32 6.18
CA VAL A 186 -6.47 4.82 7.33
C VAL A 186 -7.00 3.44 7.02
N ASN A 187 -6.54 2.46 7.80
CA ASN A 187 -7.04 1.10 7.69
C ASN A 187 -8.30 0.92 8.56
N ASN A 188 -9.44 0.74 7.91
CA ASN A 188 -10.73 0.51 8.56
C ASN A 188 -10.84 -0.86 9.22
N ARG A 189 -9.85 -1.74 9.02
CA ARG A 189 -9.82 -3.05 9.66
C ARG A 189 -9.07 -2.99 10.98
N ASN A 190 -9.75 -3.34 12.06
CA ASN A 190 -9.12 -3.58 13.34
C ASN A 190 -8.24 -4.85 13.26
N LEU A 191 -6.95 -4.72 13.51
CA LEU A 191 -5.99 -5.83 13.41
C LEU A 191 -6.02 -6.80 14.61
N LYS A 192 -6.86 -6.52 15.63
CA LYS A 192 -7.04 -7.39 16.82
C LYS A 192 -8.12 -8.43 16.60
N ASP A 193 -9.24 -8.04 15.98
CA ASP A 193 -10.44 -8.86 15.82
C ASP A 193 -10.96 -8.96 14.39
N PHE A 194 -10.30 -8.28 13.43
CA PHE A 194 -10.64 -8.19 12.02
C PHE A 194 -12.00 -7.54 11.71
N THR A 195 -12.63 -6.89 12.68
CA THR A 195 -13.81 -6.05 12.41
C THR A 195 -13.45 -4.92 11.45
N VAL A 196 -14.41 -4.50 10.64
CA VAL A 196 -14.21 -3.44 9.64
C VAL A 196 -15.28 -2.39 9.82
N ASP A 197 -14.86 -1.14 9.99
CA ASP A 197 -15.74 0.02 10.11
C ASP A 197 -15.22 1.17 9.23
N ILE A 198 -15.89 1.42 8.10
CA ILE A 198 -15.54 2.48 7.16
C ILE A 198 -15.67 3.89 7.75
N HIS A 199 -16.51 4.06 8.79
CA HIS A 199 -16.65 5.34 9.49
C HIS A 199 -15.35 5.77 10.18
N ASN A 200 -14.40 4.84 10.42
CA ASN A 200 -13.09 5.19 10.95
C ASN A 200 -12.33 6.13 10.00
N SER A 201 -12.33 5.84 8.69
CA SER A 201 -11.75 6.76 7.69
C SER A 201 -12.48 8.11 7.66
N GLU A 202 -13.81 8.10 7.71
CA GLU A 202 -14.60 9.35 7.70
C GLU A 202 -14.23 10.25 8.87
N ARG A 203 -14.13 9.68 10.08
CA ARG A 203 -13.78 10.39 11.31
C ARG A 203 -12.33 10.90 11.30
N LEU A 204 -11.38 10.04 10.90
CA LEU A 204 -9.96 10.38 10.95
C LEU A 204 -9.54 11.34 9.83
N ARG A 205 -10.29 11.40 8.71
CA ARG A 205 -10.06 12.39 7.65
C ARG A 205 -10.10 13.84 8.18
N GLU A 206 -10.97 14.13 9.15
CA GLU A 206 -11.10 15.45 9.74
C GLU A 206 -9.84 15.94 10.46
N LEU A 207 -8.97 15.01 10.89
CA LEU A 207 -7.72 15.30 11.59
C LEU A 207 -6.56 15.59 10.62
N VAL A 208 -6.69 15.22 9.34
CA VAL A 208 -5.62 15.29 8.35
C VAL A 208 -5.77 16.54 7.48
N PRO A 209 -4.75 17.45 7.40
CA PRO A 209 -4.77 18.61 6.54
C PRO A 209 -4.96 18.26 5.06
N GLU A 210 -5.60 19.13 4.29
CA GLU A 210 -5.92 18.90 2.87
C GLU A 210 -4.67 18.80 1.95
N ASN A 211 -3.52 19.29 2.39
CA ASN A 211 -2.27 19.14 1.64
C ASN A 211 -1.61 17.76 1.78
N ILE A 212 -2.11 16.92 2.69
CA ILE A 212 -1.69 15.52 2.86
C ILE A 212 -2.69 14.63 2.14
N VAL A 213 -2.21 13.77 1.26
CA VAL A 213 -3.05 12.78 0.56
C VAL A 213 -3.63 11.79 1.55
N PHE A 214 -4.95 11.61 1.52
CA PHE A 214 -5.65 10.71 2.42
C PHE A 214 -6.20 9.49 1.67
N VAL A 215 -5.86 8.30 2.15
CA VAL A 215 -6.25 7.01 1.56
C VAL A 215 -7.13 6.26 2.56
N SER A 216 -8.29 5.78 2.12
CA SER A 216 -9.11 4.84 2.89
C SER A 216 -8.83 3.41 2.47
N GLU A 217 -8.53 2.55 3.44
CA GLU A 217 -8.17 1.15 3.19
C GLU A 217 -9.12 0.19 3.91
N SER A 218 -9.44 -0.92 3.27
CA SER A 218 -10.33 -1.97 3.78
C SER A 218 -11.81 -1.58 3.88
N GLY A 219 -12.68 -2.56 3.63
CA GLY A 219 -14.12 -2.44 3.86
C GLY A 219 -14.94 -1.82 2.75
N ILE A 220 -14.32 -1.28 1.72
CA ILE A 220 -14.98 -0.61 0.59
C ILE A 220 -15.56 -1.67 -0.36
N LYS A 221 -16.88 -1.67 -0.55
CA LYS A 221 -17.59 -2.72 -1.29
C LYS A 221 -18.59 -2.18 -2.31
N THR A 222 -19.12 -0.99 -2.09
CA THR A 222 -20.22 -0.43 -2.88
C THR A 222 -19.89 0.95 -3.41
N PRO A 223 -20.57 1.41 -4.48
CA PRO A 223 -20.46 2.79 -4.95
C PRO A 223 -20.79 3.81 -3.87
N GLU A 224 -21.76 3.50 -2.99
CA GLU A 224 -22.17 4.37 -1.88
C GLU A 224 -21.05 4.54 -0.85
N ASP A 225 -20.24 3.49 -0.61
CA ASP A 225 -19.06 3.60 0.26
C ASP A 225 -18.05 4.59 -0.36
N VAL A 226 -17.78 4.45 -1.65
CA VAL A 226 -16.86 5.34 -2.37
C VAL A 226 -17.40 6.76 -2.43
N GLY A 227 -18.69 6.93 -2.72
CA GLY A 227 -19.34 8.24 -2.76
C GLY A 227 -19.27 8.98 -1.42
N ARG A 228 -19.49 8.31 -0.29
CA ARG A 228 -19.34 8.91 1.05
C ARG A 228 -17.91 9.35 1.33
N LEU A 229 -16.93 8.50 1.01
CA LEU A 229 -15.51 8.83 1.17
C LEU A 229 -15.12 10.02 0.27
N TYR A 230 -15.62 10.08 -0.96
CA TYR A 230 -15.39 11.20 -1.85
C TYR A 230 -15.97 12.52 -1.30
N GLN A 231 -17.20 12.49 -0.79
CA GLN A 231 -17.82 13.65 -0.13
C GLN A 231 -17.07 14.11 1.12
N ASN A 232 -16.42 13.17 1.82
CA ASN A 232 -15.55 13.41 2.97
C ASN A 232 -14.14 13.89 2.58
N LYS A 233 -13.87 14.19 1.29
CA LYS A 233 -12.57 14.62 0.76
C LYS A 233 -11.45 13.61 0.93
N THR A 234 -11.77 12.31 0.85
CA THR A 234 -10.78 11.24 0.70
C THR A 234 -10.23 11.29 -0.72
N ASP A 235 -8.91 11.27 -0.88
CA ASP A 235 -8.25 11.39 -2.19
C ASP A 235 -8.17 10.05 -2.92
N ALA A 236 -8.04 8.95 -2.18
CA ALA A 236 -7.89 7.62 -2.75
C ALA A 236 -8.53 6.53 -1.89
N VAL A 237 -8.89 5.43 -2.55
CA VAL A 237 -9.32 4.19 -1.90
C VAL A 237 -8.40 3.03 -2.29
N LEU A 238 -8.03 2.18 -1.32
CA LEU A 238 -7.30 0.94 -1.57
C LEU A 238 -8.25 -0.25 -1.46
N ILE A 239 -8.46 -0.95 -2.58
CA ILE A 239 -9.45 -2.01 -2.70
C ILE A 239 -8.79 -3.30 -3.19
N GLY A 240 -8.93 -4.38 -2.40
CA GLY A 240 -8.41 -5.71 -2.76
C GLY A 240 -9.52 -6.74 -2.94
N GLU A 241 -10.14 -7.19 -1.85
CA GLU A 241 -11.04 -8.34 -1.86
C GLU A 241 -12.20 -8.19 -2.86
N THR A 242 -12.86 -7.05 -2.90
CA THR A 242 -13.98 -6.77 -3.82
C THR A 242 -13.58 -6.96 -5.27
N LEU A 243 -12.47 -6.37 -5.68
CA LEU A 243 -11.96 -6.47 -7.05
C LEU A 243 -11.40 -7.85 -7.37
N MET A 244 -10.67 -8.48 -6.45
CA MET A 244 -10.12 -9.83 -6.66
C MET A 244 -11.19 -10.90 -6.87
N ARG A 245 -12.33 -10.77 -6.21
CA ARG A 245 -13.46 -11.71 -6.34
C ARG A 245 -14.32 -11.45 -7.57
N SER A 246 -14.22 -10.27 -8.18
CA SER A 246 -14.99 -9.95 -9.38
C SER A 246 -14.45 -10.72 -10.60
N SER A 247 -15.35 -11.29 -11.39
CA SER A 247 -15.04 -11.91 -12.69
C SER A 247 -14.78 -10.89 -13.79
N ASN A 248 -15.21 -9.64 -13.60
CA ASN A 248 -15.00 -8.52 -14.52
C ASN A 248 -14.54 -7.28 -13.73
N LYS A 249 -13.22 -7.15 -13.60
CA LYS A 249 -12.60 -6.10 -12.79
C LYS A 249 -12.87 -4.70 -13.33
N LYS A 250 -12.96 -4.56 -14.65
CA LYS A 250 -13.28 -3.29 -15.29
C LYS A 250 -14.70 -2.84 -14.92
N ALA A 251 -15.69 -3.69 -15.12
CA ALA A 251 -17.08 -3.35 -14.78
C ALA A 251 -17.26 -3.08 -13.28
N GLU A 252 -16.53 -3.82 -12.41
CA GLU A 252 -16.59 -3.58 -10.97
C GLU A 252 -15.96 -2.24 -10.57
N LEU A 253 -14.81 -1.87 -11.18
CA LEU A 253 -14.18 -0.59 -10.93
C LEU A 253 -15.03 0.59 -11.44
N GLU A 254 -15.58 0.46 -12.65
CA GLU A 254 -16.54 1.45 -13.22
C GLU A 254 -17.76 1.63 -12.33
N LYS A 255 -18.31 0.52 -11.80
CA LYS A 255 -19.42 0.56 -10.85
C LYS A 255 -19.03 1.28 -9.58
N LEU A 256 -17.89 0.92 -8.95
CA LEU A 256 -17.41 1.57 -7.71
C LEU A 256 -17.15 3.07 -7.90
N SER A 257 -16.68 3.51 -9.06
CA SER A 257 -16.39 4.91 -9.37
C SER A 257 -17.62 5.75 -9.78
N SER A 258 -18.80 5.14 -9.91
CA SER A 258 -19.98 5.80 -10.46
C SER A 258 -20.56 6.95 -9.59
N MET A 259 -20.09 7.10 -8.35
CA MET A 259 -20.55 8.13 -7.41
C MET A 259 -19.47 9.16 -7.02
N CYS A 260 -18.36 9.25 -7.77
CA CYS A 260 -17.27 10.22 -7.55
C CYS A 260 -16.88 10.98 -8.82
#